data_1b5d72c9b992c88d51e09e1ea31ea6d7
#
_entry.id   1b5d72c9b992c88d51e09e1ea31ea6d7
#
_cell.length_a   1.000
_cell.length_b   1.000
_cell.length_c   1.000
_cell.angle_alpha   90.00
_cell.angle_beta   90.00
_cell.angle_gamma   90.00
#
_symmetry.space_group_name_H-M   'P 1'
#
loop_
_entity.id
_entity.type
_entity.pdbx_description
1 polymer ?
#
loop_
_entity_poly.entity_id
_entity_poly.type
_entity_poly.pdbx_seq_one_letter_code
_entity_poly.pdbx_strand_id
1 'polypeptide(L)'
;HTAGHIAYYCADSPEGPLLFCGDTLFSGGCGRLFEGTPAQMHASLQKLSALPDHTQVCCAHEYTLSNLKFALAVEPTNEALLNYNAWCAAQRASGHPTLPSHMAQERAINPFLRVQQPAVAQAAQAYAPQTDVNDAIAVLAALRNWKNEFR
;
A
#
# COMPACT_ATOMS: atom_id res chain seq x y z
N HIS A 1 9.91 -7.40 -0.51
CA HIS A 1 9.44 -8.78 -0.41
C HIS A 1 10.61 -9.76 -0.43
N THR A 2 11.34 -9.88 -1.56
CA THR A 2 12.61 -10.59 -1.66
C THR A 2 13.67 -9.68 -2.26
N ALA A 3 14.96 -9.97 -2.05
CA ALA A 3 16.05 -9.11 -2.50
C ALA A 3 16.18 -9.02 -4.04
N GLY A 4 15.77 -10.08 -4.74
CA GLY A 4 15.79 -10.15 -6.21
C GLY A 4 14.48 -9.75 -6.88
N HIS A 5 13.49 -9.25 -6.12
CA HIS A 5 12.19 -8.89 -6.69
C HIS A 5 12.29 -7.67 -7.61
N ILE A 6 11.66 -7.74 -8.78
CA ILE A 6 11.67 -6.68 -9.80
C ILE A 6 10.26 -6.22 -10.13
N ALA A 7 10.14 -5.02 -10.65
CA ALA A 7 8.89 -4.47 -11.19
C ALA A 7 9.11 -4.03 -12.64
N TYR A 8 8.07 -4.12 -13.46
CA TYR A 8 8.07 -3.62 -14.83
C TYR A 8 7.10 -2.46 -14.95
N TYR A 9 7.54 -1.40 -15.61
CA TYR A 9 6.71 -0.25 -15.93
C TYR A 9 6.64 -0.09 -17.45
N CYS A 10 5.42 -0.04 -18.00
CA CYS A 10 5.15 0.22 -19.40
C CYS A 10 4.43 1.57 -19.50
N ALA A 11 5.10 2.60 -20.01
CA ALA A 11 4.54 3.94 -20.13
C ALA A 11 3.52 4.07 -21.28
N ASP A 12 3.74 3.33 -22.36
CA ASP A 12 3.05 3.50 -23.65
C ASP A 12 2.14 2.30 -23.99
N SER A 13 1.34 1.85 -23.01
CA SER A 13 0.30 0.85 -23.30
C SER A 13 -0.93 1.53 -23.90
N PRO A 14 -1.69 0.85 -24.81
CA PRO A 14 -2.95 1.36 -25.35
C PRO A 14 -3.99 1.70 -24.27
N GLU A 15 -3.90 1.08 -23.11
CA GLU A 15 -4.81 1.25 -21.97
C GLU A 15 -4.27 2.28 -20.94
N GLY A 16 -3.19 2.99 -21.29
CA GLY A 16 -2.45 3.88 -20.38
C GLY A 16 -1.29 3.17 -19.68
N PRO A 17 -0.54 3.88 -18.82
CA PRO A 17 0.64 3.32 -18.17
C PRO A 17 0.29 2.15 -17.24
N LEU A 18 1.08 1.08 -17.33
CA LEU A 18 0.92 -0.14 -16.53
C LEU A 18 2.14 -0.35 -15.64
N LEU A 19 1.89 -0.71 -14.38
CA LEU A 19 2.90 -1.14 -13.42
C LEU A 19 2.63 -2.58 -12.99
N PHE A 20 3.54 -3.49 -13.32
CA PHE A 20 3.56 -4.87 -12.81
C PHE A 20 4.55 -4.94 -11.65
N CYS A 21 4.05 -4.87 -10.42
CA CYS A 21 4.88 -4.72 -9.21
C CYS A 21 5.02 -6.00 -8.39
N GLY A 22 4.46 -7.12 -8.88
CA GLY A 22 4.51 -8.40 -8.17
C GLY A 22 4.00 -8.27 -6.73
N ASP A 23 4.81 -8.73 -5.77
CA ASP A 23 4.49 -8.70 -4.34
C ASP A 23 5.13 -7.51 -3.59
N THR A 24 5.56 -6.46 -4.29
CA THR A 24 6.10 -5.25 -3.63
C THR A 24 4.98 -4.32 -3.18
N LEU A 25 4.08 -3.95 -4.08
CA LEU A 25 2.93 -3.09 -3.81
C LEU A 25 1.64 -3.87 -4.08
N PHE A 26 0.66 -3.73 -3.17
CA PHE A 26 -0.71 -4.22 -3.32
C PHE A 26 -1.69 -3.07 -3.17
N SER A 27 -2.91 -3.24 -3.66
CA SER A 27 -3.95 -2.26 -3.39
C SER A 27 -4.21 -2.17 -1.87
N GLY A 28 -4.03 -0.96 -1.33
CA GLY A 28 -4.13 -0.66 0.11
C GLY A 28 -3.05 -1.30 0.98
N GLY A 29 -1.96 -1.84 0.41
CA GLY A 29 -0.95 -2.57 1.18
C GLY A 29 0.40 -2.73 0.49
N CYS A 30 1.30 -3.48 1.13
CA CYS A 30 2.57 -3.91 0.55
C CYS A 30 2.92 -5.34 0.98
N GLY A 31 3.88 -5.94 0.30
CA GLY A 31 4.37 -7.28 0.60
C GLY A 31 5.02 -7.42 1.97
N ARG A 32 5.06 -8.64 2.48
CA ARG A 32 5.88 -8.97 3.66
C ARG A 32 7.35 -8.88 3.29
N LEU A 33 8.17 -8.55 4.30
CA LEU A 33 9.62 -8.58 4.18
C LEU A 33 10.13 -9.98 4.58
N PHE A 34 10.33 -10.85 3.59
CA PHE A 34 11.02 -12.13 3.80
C PHE A 34 12.53 -11.95 3.74
N GLU A 35 12.97 -11.02 2.90
CA GLU A 35 14.38 -10.61 2.75
C GLU A 35 14.44 -9.09 2.66
N GLY A 36 15.65 -8.55 2.90
CA GLY A 36 15.89 -7.11 2.88
C GLY A 36 15.42 -6.40 4.15
N THR A 37 15.40 -5.08 4.10
CA THR A 37 15.15 -4.20 5.23
C THR A 37 13.95 -3.28 5.00
N PRO A 38 13.36 -2.69 6.06
CA PRO A 38 12.33 -1.65 5.91
C PRO A 38 12.81 -0.47 5.05
N ALA A 39 14.09 -0.09 5.14
CA ALA A 39 14.67 0.98 4.33
C ALA A 39 14.63 0.64 2.83
N GLN A 40 14.95 -0.60 2.46
CA GLN A 40 14.88 -1.06 1.07
C GLN A 40 13.44 -1.10 0.56
N MET A 41 12.50 -1.59 1.37
CA MET A 41 11.07 -1.57 1.01
C MET A 41 10.56 -0.14 0.85
N HIS A 42 10.89 0.75 1.78
CA HIS A 42 10.53 2.17 1.69
C HIS A 42 11.05 2.79 0.38
N ALA A 43 12.34 2.59 0.06
CA ALA A 43 12.94 3.10 -1.18
C ALA A 43 12.24 2.54 -2.43
N SER A 44 11.87 1.26 -2.43
CA SER A 44 11.12 0.63 -3.52
C SER A 44 9.73 1.24 -3.67
N LEU A 45 8.98 1.38 -2.57
CA LEU A 45 7.64 1.97 -2.58
C LEU A 45 7.67 3.44 -3.02
N GLN A 46 8.69 4.22 -2.63
CA GLN A 46 8.86 5.60 -3.09
C GLN A 46 9.08 5.68 -4.60
N LYS A 47 9.90 4.79 -5.17
CA LYS A 47 10.10 4.73 -6.63
C LYS A 47 8.79 4.44 -7.36
N LEU A 48 8.00 3.47 -6.88
CA LEU A 48 6.71 3.13 -7.49
C LEU A 48 5.70 4.27 -7.32
N SER A 49 5.66 4.88 -6.14
CA SER A 49 4.76 6.00 -5.83
C SER A 49 5.04 7.27 -6.65
N ALA A 50 6.23 7.41 -7.20
CA ALA A 50 6.58 8.53 -8.07
C ALA A 50 6.03 8.42 -9.51
N LEU A 51 5.44 7.29 -9.88
CA LEU A 51 4.83 7.09 -11.20
C LEU A 51 3.57 7.96 -11.39
N PRO A 52 3.16 8.26 -12.64
CA PRO A 52 1.99 9.10 -12.92
C PRO A 52 0.71 8.61 -12.25
N ASP A 53 -0.18 9.54 -11.91
CA ASP A 53 -1.43 9.31 -11.19
C ASP A 53 -2.32 8.23 -11.80
N HIS A 54 -2.40 8.20 -13.11
CA HIS A 54 -3.24 7.28 -13.89
C HIS A 54 -2.57 5.94 -14.19
N THR A 55 -1.36 5.68 -13.63
CA THR A 55 -0.71 4.38 -13.76
C THR A 55 -1.57 3.29 -13.11
N GLN A 56 -1.94 2.29 -13.88
CA GLN A 56 -2.65 1.12 -13.38
C GLN A 56 -1.70 0.21 -12.63
N VAL A 57 -2.06 -0.14 -11.39
CA VAL A 57 -1.26 -0.99 -10.49
C VAL A 57 -1.73 -2.44 -10.61
N CYS A 58 -1.00 -3.22 -11.39
CA CYS A 58 -1.24 -4.64 -11.63
C CYS A 58 -0.38 -5.47 -10.66
N CYS A 59 -0.84 -5.59 -9.43
CA CYS A 59 -0.15 -6.40 -8.40
C CYS A 59 -0.47 -7.90 -8.57
N ALA A 60 0.35 -8.76 -7.93
CA ALA A 60 0.28 -10.21 -8.13
C ALA A 60 -0.96 -10.86 -7.51
N HIS A 61 -1.51 -10.29 -6.45
CA HIS A 61 -2.62 -10.87 -5.69
C HIS A 61 -3.69 -9.84 -5.33
N GLU A 62 -4.95 -10.28 -5.32
CA GLU A 62 -6.08 -9.46 -4.87
C GLU A 62 -6.29 -9.61 -3.36
N TYR A 63 -5.45 -8.92 -2.57
CA TYR A 63 -5.57 -8.84 -1.11
C TYR A 63 -6.32 -7.60 -0.64
N THR A 64 -7.00 -6.91 -1.55
CA THR A 64 -7.56 -5.57 -1.37
C THR A 64 -8.38 -5.44 -0.11
N LEU A 65 -9.44 -6.25 0.08
CA LEU A 65 -10.31 -6.12 1.26
C LEU A 65 -9.57 -6.36 2.57
N SER A 66 -8.66 -7.34 2.63
CA SER A 66 -7.84 -7.59 3.81
C SER A 66 -6.87 -6.44 4.11
N ASN A 67 -6.33 -5.81 3.06
CA ASN A 67 -5.45 -4.65 3.21
C ASN A 67 -6.23 -3.42 3.67
N LEU A 68 -7.42 -3.18 3.09
CA LEU A 68 -8.28 -2.05 3.47
C LEU A 68 -8.79 -2.17 4.91
N LYS A 69 -9.06 -3.39 5.40
CA LYS A 69 -9.39 -3.62 6.82
C LYS A 69 -8.26 -3.11 7.72
N PHE A 70 -7.01 -3.39 7.38
CA PHE A 70 -5.85 -2.87 8.11
C PHE A 70 -5.69 -1.36 7.94
N ALA A 71 -5.80 -0.86 6.70
CA ALA A 71 -5.66 0.56 6.42
C ALA A 71 -6.67 1.40 7.23
N LEU A 72 -7.91 0.93 7.38
CA LEU A 72 -8.95 1.55 8.21
C LEU A 72 -8.60 1.54 9.70
N ALA A 73 -7.87 0.53 10.19
CA ALA A 73 -7.37 0.54 11.56
C ALA A 73 -6.26 1.60 11.77
N VAL A 74 -5.50 1.92 10.71
CA VAL A 74 -4.45 2.95 10.73
C VAL A 74 -5.04 4.36 10.55
N GLU A 75 -5.94 4.56 9.58
CA GLU A 75 -6.54 5.86 9.24
C GLU A 75 -8.08 5.77 9.19
N PRO A 76 -8.78 5.62 10.32
CA PRO A 76 -10.23 5.40 10.35
C PRO A 76 -11.06 6.58 9.82
N THR A 77 -10.49 7.78 9.74
CA THR A 77 -11.17 9.00 9.28
C THR A 77 -10.76 9.43 7.87
N ASN A 78 -9.97 8.63 7.16
CA ASN A 78 -9.58 8.92 5.78
C ASN A 78 -10.77 8.68 4.84
N GLU A 79 -11.42 9.74 4.38
CA GLU A 79 -12.61 9.67 3.53
C GLU A 79 -12.37 8.93 2.21
N ALA A 80 -11.22 9.13 1.58
CA ALA A 80 -10.86 8.42 0.34
C ALA A 80 -10.77 6.91 0.58
N LEU A 81 -10.22 6.50 1.72
CA LEU A 81 -10.12 5.11 2.13
C LEU A 81 -11.50 4.51 2.43
N LEU A 82 -12.36 5.22 3.16
CA LEU A 82 -13.73 4.79 3.46
C LEU A 82 -14.53 4.56 2.18
N ASN A 83 -14.47 5.51 1.23
CA ASN A 83 -15.17 5.42 -0.05
C ASN A 83 -14.64 4.25 -0.89
N TYR A 84 -13.32 4.10 -0.98
CA TYR A 84 -12.71 3.01 -1.74
C TYR A 84 -13.02 1.64 -1.14
N ASN A 85 -13.02 1.53 0.19
CA ASN A 85 -13.42 0.28 0.88
C ASN A 85 -14.87 -0.10 0.57
N ALA A 86 -15.79 0.85 0.60
CA ALA A 86 -17.20 0.60 0.27
C ALA A 86 -17.35 0.15 -1.19
N TRP A 87 -16.64 0.79 -2.13
CA TRP A 87 -16.63 0.40 -3.53
C TRP A 87 -16.07 -1.02 -3.72
N CYS A 88 -14.92 -1.34 -3.12
CA CYS A 88 -14.31 -2.67 -3.20
C CYS A 88 -15.23 -3.76 -2.64
N ALA A 89 -15.90 -3.50 -1.52
CA ALA A 89 -16.85 -4.43 -0.93
C ALA A 89 -18.02 -4.72 -1.88
N ALA A 90 -18.58 -3.68 -2.53
CA ALA A 90 -19.64 -3.82 -3.51
C ALA A 90 -19.18 -4.60 -4.75
N GLN A 91 -17.97 -4.31 -5.28
CA GLN A 91 -17.40 -5.07 -6.41
C GLN A 91 -17.29 -6.55 -6.07
N ARG A 92 -16.71 -6.88 -4.91
CA ARG A 92 -16.53 -8.29 -4.49
C ARG A 92 -17.86 -8.99 -4.21
N ALA A 93 -18.85 -8.30 -3.66
CA ALA A 93 -20.20 -8.85 -3.46
C ALA A 93 -20.88 -9.20 -4.78
N SER A 94 -20.54 -8.49 -5.87
CA SER A 94 -21.05 -8.71 -7.22
C SER A 94 -20.16 -9.66 -8.05
N GLY A 95 -19.10 -10.24 -7.47
CA GLY A 95 -18.19 -11.16 -8.16
C GLY A 95 -17.17 -10.45 -9.06
N HIS A 96 -17.08 -9.11 -9.02
CA HIS A 96 -16.13 -8.35 -9.83
C HIS A 96 -14.79 -8.15 -9.12
N PRO A 97 -13.66 -8.06 -9.86
CA PRO A 97 -12.36 -7.76 -9.30
C PRO A 97 -12.26 -6.30 -8.85
N THR A 98 -11.34 -6.03 -7.91
CA THR A 98 -10.97 -4.68 -7.47
C THR A 98 -9.66 -4.20 -8.08
N LEU A 99 -9.04 -5.01 -8.91
CA LEU A 99 -7.77 -4.74 -9.59
C LEU A 99 -7.99 -4.62 -11.11
N PRO A 100 -7.14 -3.83 -11.80
CA PRO A 100 -6.06 -3.01 -11.26
C PRO A 100 -6.59 -1.80 -10.49
N SER A 101 -5.81 -1.32 -9.50
CA SER A 101 -6.01 0.00 -8.90
C SER A 101 -5.21 1.08 -9.66
N HIS A 102 -5.22 2.32 -9.21
CA HIS A 102 -4.45 3.40 -9.82
C HIS A 102 -3.51 4.04 -8.81
N MET A 103 -2.36 4.55 -9.28
CA MET A 103 -1.35 5.13 -8.40
C MET A 103 -1.88 6.32 -7.58
N ALA A 104 -2.74 7.16 -8.16
CA ALA A 104 -3.41 8.23 -7.40
C ALA A 104 -4.26 7.68 -6.24
N GLN A 105 -5.00 6.60 -6.48
CA GLN A 105 -5.80 5.93 -5.45
C GLN A 105 -4.89 5.37 -4.35
N GLU A 106 -3.82 4.67 -4.73
CA GLU A 106 -2.88 4.09 -3.76
C GLU A 106 -2.24 5.17 -2.87
N ARG A 107 -1.82 6.31 -3.43
CA ARG A 107 -1.30 7.43 -2.63
C ARG A 107 -2.33 8.02 -1.66
N ALA A 108 -3.61 7.96 -2.02
CA ALA A 108 -4.67 8.49 -1.17
C ALA A 108 -5.04 7.57 0.01
N ILE A 109 -4.84 6.23 -0.15
CA ILE A 109 -5.41 5.25 0.79
C ILE A 109 -4.41 4.28 1.42
N ASN A 110 -3.24 4.06 0.79
CA ASN A 110 -2.32 3.02 1.20
C ASN A 110 -1.41 3.50 2.33
N PRO A 111 -1.51 2.99 3.57
CA PRO A 111 -0.73 3.50 4.69
C PRO A 111 0.78 3.35 4.50
N PHE A 112 1.22 2.36 3.70
CA PHE A 112 2.65 2.16 3.41
C PHE A 112 3.24 3.18 2.42
N LEU A 113 2.40 3.87 1.63
CA LEU A 113 2.79 5.01 0.81
C LEU A 113 2.60 6.35 1.56
N ARG A 114 1.92 6.32 2.70
CA ARG A 114 1.50 7.48 3.49
C ARG A 114 2.25 7.62 4.82
N VAL A 115 3.38 6.96 4.97
CA VAL A 115 4.15 6.90 6.22
C VAL A 115 4.57 8.27 6.78
N GLN A 116 4.59 9.31 5.95
CA GLN A 116 4.88 10.70 6.35
C GLN A 116 3.63 11.48 6.78
N GLN A 117 2.43 10.91 6.64
CA GLN A 117 1.21 11.55 7.10
C GLN A 117 1.12 11.47 8.63
N PRO A 118 0.82 12.60 9.32
CA PRO A 118 0.80 12.62 10.77
C PRO A 118 -0.11 11.56 11.40
N ALA A 119 -1.30 11.33 10.82
CA ALA A 119 -2.24 10.33 11.33
C ALA A 119 -1.66 8.91 11.24
N VAL A 120 -0.98 8.57 10.13
CA VAL A 120 -0.33 7.26 9.92
C VAL A 120 0.84 7.08 10.91
N ALA A 121 1.69 8.09 11.05
CA ALA A 121 2.84 8.04 11.96
C ALA A 121 2.40 7.92 13.43
N GLN A 122 1.35 8.65 13.84
CA GLN A 122 0.76 8.55 15.17
C GLN A 122 0.13 7.18 15.44
N ALA A 123 -0.58 6.61 14.45
CA ALA A 123 -1.13 5.26 14.57
C ALA A 123 -0.04 4.20 14.72
N ALA A 124 1.06 4.32 13.95
CA ALA A 124 2.22 3.44 14.07
C ALA A 124 2.88 3.56 15.46
N GLN A 125 3.02 4.78 15.99
CA GLN A 125 3.55 5.02 17.35
C GLN A 125 2.60 4.49 18.43
N ALA A 126 1.29 4.60 18.25
CA ALA A 126 0.32 4.03 19.19
C ALA A 126 0.44 2.51 19.29
N TYR A 127 0.73 1.83 18.16
CA TYR A 127 1.02 0.40 18.14
C TYR A 127 2.40 0.07 18.73
N ALA A 128 3.43 0.83 18.37
CA ALA A 128 4.82 0.63 18.81
C ALA A 128 5.38 1.95 19.39
N PRO A 129 5.26 2.18 20.72
CA PRO A 129 5.56 3.48 21.36
C PRO A 129 6.97 4.03 21.14
N GLN A 130 7.94 3.19 20.82
CA GLN A 130 9.32 3.57 20.52
C GLN A 130 9.52 4.09 19.08
N THR A 131 8.47 4.08 18.25
CA THR A 131 8.56 4.54 16.85
C THR A 131 8.79 6.04 16.78
N ASP A 132 9.87 6.48 16.13
CA ASP A 132 10.06 7.88 15.79
C ASP A 132 9.09 8.26 14.64
N VAL A 133 8.13 9.12 14.93
CA VAL A 133 7.12 9.59 13.97
C VAL A 133 7.70 10.43 12.83
N ASN A 134 8.93 10.94 13.00
CA ASN A 134 9.63 11.73 11.98
C ASN A 134 10.53 10.86 11.07
N ASP A 135 10.72 9.59 11.41
CA ASP A 135 11.44 8.63 10.57
C ASP A 135 10.46 7.75 9.79
N ALA A 136 10.30 8.04 8.51
CA ALA A 136 9.42 7.29 7.60
C ALA A 136 9.76 5.79 7.54
N ILE A 137 11.02 5.41 7.73
CA ILE A 137 11.47 4.01 7.72
C ILE A 137 11.02 3.32 9.01
N ALA A 138 11.15 3.99 10.16
CA ALA A 138 10.67 3.47 11.44
C ALA A 138 9.14 3.31 11.44
N VAL A 139 8.41 4.30 10.90
CA VAL A 139 6.95 4.22 10.73
C VAL A 139 6.56 3.05 9.83
N LEU A 140 7.22 2.87 8.68
CA LEU A 140 6.96 1.73 7.78
C LEU A 140 7.22 0.39 8.47
N ALA A 141 8.32 0.28 9.22
CA ALA A 141 8.66 -0.93 9.96
C ALA A 141 7.59 -1.29 11.00
N ALA A 142 7.13 -0.29 11.78
CA ALA A 142 6.07 -0.46 12.76
C ALA A 142 4.75 -0.91 12.11
N LEU A 143 4.32 -0.26 11.03
CA LEU A 143 3.13 -0.65 10.27
C LEU A 143 3.24 -2.07 9.71
N ARG A 144 4.42 -2.45 9.19
CA ARG A 144 4.61 -3.79 8.63
C ARG A 144 4.55 -4.87 9.70
N ASN A 145 5.13 -4.62 10.88
CA ASN A 145 5.04 -5.52 12.02
C ASN A 145 3.59 -5.62 12.50
N TRP A 146 2.91 -4.50 12.67
CA TRP A 146 1.50 -4.48 13.04
C TRP A 146 0.63 -5.29 12.06
N LYS A 147 0.82 -5.07 10.74
CA LYS A 147 0.08 -5.84 9.72
C LYS A 147 0.37 -7.34 9.74
N ASN A 148 1.55 -7.76 10.17
CA ASN A 148 1.88 -9.19 10.28
C ASN A 148 1.07 -9.90 11.39
N GLU A 149 0.73 -9.17 12.44
CA GLU A 149 -0.03 -9.66 13.61
C GLU A 149 -1.53 -9.35 13.52
N PHE A 150 -1.94 -8.47 12.60
CA PHE A 150 -3.31 -8.01 12.43
C PHE A 150 -4.23 -9.11 11.88
N ARG A 151 -5.39 -9.31 12.54
CA ARG A 151 -6.40 -10.33 12.20
C ARG A 151 -7.74 -9.72 11.78
#